data_14a9ad5ed880bbf6cbb2554b753b9f7d
#
_entry.id   14a9ad5ed880bbf6cbb2554b753b9f7d
#
_cell.length_a   1.000
_cell.length_b   1.000
_cell.length_c   1.000
_cell.angle_alpha   90.00
_cell.angle_beta   90.00
_cell.angle_gamma   90.00
#
_symmetry.space_group_name_H-M   'P 1'
#
loop_
_entity.id
_entity.type
_entity.pdbx_description
1 polymer ?
#
loop_
_entity_poly.entity_id
_entity_poly.type
_entity_poly.pdbx_seq_one_letter_code
_entity_poly.pdbx_strand_id
1 'polypeptide(L)'
;GNGGNGGNVPSGAADGGAGGDARLIGNGGDGGSVGAAPTGIGNGGNGGNGGWLYGDGGSGGSTLQGFSDGGTGGNAGMFGDGGNGGFSFFDGNGGDGGTGGTLIGNGGDGGNSVQTDGFLRGHGGDGGNAVGLIGNGGAGGAGSAGTGVFAPGGGSGGNGGNGALLVGNGGAGGSGGPTQIPSVAVPVTGAGGTGGNGGTAGLIGNGGNGGAAGVSGDGTPGTGGNGGYAQLIGDGGDGGPGDSGGPGGSGGTGGTLAGQNGSPGG
;
A
#
# COMPACT_ATOMS: atom_id res chain seq x y z
N GLY A 1 8.62 3.85 -27.27
CA GLY A 1 7.40 4.65 -27.01
C GLY A 1 6.69 4.15 -25.78
N ASN A 2 5.83 4.97 -25.20
CA ASN A 2 5.06 4.61 -24.01
C ASN A 2 4.03 3.52 -24.32
N GLY A 3 3.69 2.75 -23.29
CA GLY A 3 2.53 1.87 -23.30
C GLY A 3 1.22 2.68 -23.41
N GLY A 4 0.19 2.11 -24.01
CA GLY A 4 -1.14 2.73 -24.05
C GLY A 4 -1.87 2.51 -22.73
N ASN A 5 -2.66 3.49 -22.29
CA ASN A 5 -3.48 3.32 -21.08
C ASN A 5 -4.60 2.29 -21.30
N GLY A 6 -4.94 1.59 -20.25
CA GLY A 6 -6.07 0.67 -20.20
C GLY A 6 -7.41 1.40 -20.33
N GLY A 7 -8.39 0.73 -20.92
CA GLY A 7 -9.73 1.29 -21.07
C GLY A 7 -10.46 1.38 -19.73
N ASN A 8 -11.06 2.55 -19.44
CA ASN A 8 -11.92 2.72 -18.27
C ASN A 8 -13.29 2.06 -18.48
N VAL A 9 -13.88 1.57 -17.41
CA VAL A 9 -15.26 1.05 -17.37
C VAL A 9 -16.12 2.03 -16.56
N PRO A 10 -16.80 3.01 -17.18
CA PRO A 10 -17.57 4.02 -16.45
C PRO A 10 -18.76 3.44 -15.67
N SER A 11 -19.33 2.35 -16.15
CA SER A 11 -20.44 1.62 -15.50
C SER A 11 -20.54 0.20 -16.05
N GLY A 12 -20.95 -0.73 -15.23
CA GLY A 12 -21.11 -2.14 -15.64
C GLY A 12 -20.23 -3.08 -14.81
N ALA A 13 -20.44 -4.39 -15.00
CA ALA A 13 -19.71 -5.44 -14.30
C ALA A 13 -18.55 -5.92 -15.17
N ALA A 14 -17.47 -5.17 -15.22
CA ALA A 14 -16.25 -5.56 -15.93
C ALA A 14 -15.03 -4.90 -15.30
N ASP A 15 -13.90 -5.56 -15.40
CA ASP A 15 -12.62 -5.04 -14.96
C ASP A 15 -12.13 -3.90 -15.85
N GLY A 16 -11.40 -2.96 -15.27
CA GLY A 16 -10.64 -1.96 -16.02
C GLY A 16 -9.61 -2.64 -16.93
N GLY A 17 -9.37 -2.06 -18.10
CA GLY A 17 -8.35 -2.58 -19.02
C GLY A 17 -6.95 -2.46 -18.42
N ALA A 18 -6.08 -3.44 -18.65
CA ALA A 18 -4.68 -3.32 -18.27
C ALA A 18 -3.96 -2.26 -19.11
N GLY A 19 -3.04 -1.54 -18.47
CA GLY A 19 -2.10 -0.66 -19.18
C GLY A 19 -1.14 -1.46 -20.06
N GLY A 20 -0.73 -0.89 -21.18
CA GLY A 20 0.24 -1.52 -22.08
C GLY A 20 1.67 -1.36 -21.60
N ASP A 21 2.50 -2.34 -21.88
CA ASP A 21 3.93 -2.28 -21.58
C ASP A 21 4.69 -1.43 -22.61
N ALA A 22 5.68 -0.68 -22.12
CA ALA A 22 6.68 -0.08 -23.00
C ALA A 22 7.78 -1.13 -23.31
N ARG A 23 8.46 -0.99 -24.46
CA ARG A 23 9.47 -1.99 -24.85
C ARG A 23 10.86 -1.64 -24.33
N LEU A 24 11.57 -0.72 -24.98
CA LEU A 24 12.96 -0.37 -24.64
C LEU A 24 13.02 0.93 -23.82
N ILE A 25 12.38 1.97 -24.31
CA ILE A 25 12.30 3.31 -23.68
C ILE A 25 10.86 3.79 -23.76
N GLY A 26 10.33 4.21 -22.62
CA GLY A 26 8.99 4.74 -22.44
C GLY A 26 8.36 4.25 -21.16
N ASN A 27 7.37 4.95 -20.67
CA ASN A 27 6.63 4.55 -19.47
C ASN A 27 5.56 3.52 -19.82
N GLY A 28 5.24 2.64 -18.89
CA GLY A 28 4.08 1.79 -18.95
C GLY A 28 2.79 2.64 -18.99
N GLY A 29 1.73 2.11 -19.59
CA GLY A 29 0.42 2.75 -19.57
C GLY A 29 -0.29 2.51 -18.24
N ASP A 30 -1.14 3.45 -17.83
CA ASP A 30 -1.96 3.27 -16.63
C ASP A 30 -3.06 2.24 -16.83
N GLY A 31 -3.42 1.52 -15.78
CA GLY A 31 -4.57 0.64 -15.75
C GLY A 31 -5.88 1.43 -15.81
N GLY A 32 -6.89 0.88 -16.44
CA GLY A 32 -8.21 1.47 -16.53
C GLY A 32 -8.95 1.45 -15.19
N SER A 33 -9.61 2.54 -14.85
CA SER A 33 -10.42 2.65 -13.64
C SER A 33 -11.86 2.18 -13.86
N VAL A 34 -12.51 1.72 -12.79
CA VAL A 34 -13.89 1.23 -12.82
C VAL A 34 -14.77 2.19 -12.02
N GLY A 35 -15.80 2.72 -12.68
CA GLY A 35 -16.78 3.62 -12.09
C GLY A 35 -17.83 2.89 -11.26
N ALA A 36 -18.59 3.64 -10.48
CA ALA A 36 -19.64 3.10 -9.63
C ALA A 36 -20.77 2.47 -10.48
N ALA A 37 -21.15 1.22 -10.11
CA ALA A 37 -22.34 0.56 -10.63
C ALA A 37 -23.06 -0.15 -9.48
N PRO A 38 -24.40 -0.03 -9.37
CA PRO A 38 -25.15 -0.56 -8.21
C PRO A 38 -25.05 -2.07 -8.01
N THR A 39 -24.72 -2.81 -9.04
CA THR A 39 -24.63 -4.28 -9.02
C THR A 39 -23.38 -4.81 -9.74
N GLY A 40 -22.46 -3.92 -10.07
CA GLY A 40 -21.23 -4.26 -10.78
C GLY A 40 -20.15 -4.76 -9.84
N ILE A 41 -19.37 -5.73 -10.29
CA ILE A 41 -18.10 -6.13 -9.71
C ILE A 41 -17.06 -5.96 -10.81
N GLY A 42 -16.03 -5.16 -10.57
CA GLY A 42 -14.96 -4.95 -11.53
C GLY A 42 -13.73 -4.36 -10.86
N ASN A 43 -12.62 -5.07 -10.96
CA ASN A 43 -11.34 -4.62 -10.42
C ASN A 43 -10.73 -3.52 -11.28
N GLY A 44 -9.95 -2.64 -10.66
CA GLY A 44 -9.11 -1.72 -11.41
C GLY A 44 -8.12 -2.49 -12.29
N GLY A 45 -7.85 -2.00 -13.51
CA GLY A 45 -6.86 -2.60 -14.39
C GLY A 45 -5.43 -2.43 -13.85
N ASN A 46 -4.56 -3.38 -14.09
CA ASN A 46 -3.16 -3.25 -13.68
C ASN A 46 -2.43 -2.24 -14.58
N GLY A 47 -1.47 -1.52 -13.99
CA GLY A 47 -0.54 -0.68 -14.75
C GLY A 47 0.41 -1.53 -15.62
N GLY A 48 0.77 -1.02 -16.78
CA GLY A 48 1.76 -1.63 -17.67
C GLY A 48 3.19 -1.40 -17.18
N ASN A 49 4.11 -2.25 -17.61
CA ASN A 49 5.52 -2.13 -17.22
C ASN A 49 6.23 -1.04 -18.04
N GLY A 50 7.19 -0.36 -17.41
CA GLY A 50 8.09 0.56 -18.06
C GLY A 50 9.05 -0.15 -19.03
N GLY A 51 9.67 0.64 -19.92
CA GLY A 51 10.63 0.13 -20.89
C GLY A 51 11.86 -0.50 -20.24
N TRP A 52 12.36 -1.58 -20.85
CA TRP A 52 13.46 -2.35 -20.29
C TRP A 52 14.68 -1.51 -19.89
N LEU A 53 15.06 -0.50 -20.69
CA LEU A 53 16.19 0.37 -20.38
C LEU A 53 15.77 1.57 -19.51
N TYR A 54 14.72 2.27 -19.90
CA TYR A 54 14.26 3.49 -19.24
C TYR A 54 12.75 3.63 -19.34
N GLY A 55 12.12 3.82 -18.19
CA GLY A 55 10.72 4.13 -18.09
C GLY A 55 10.09 3.67 -16.76
N ASP A 56 9.13 4.44 -16.32
CA ASP A 56 8.39 4.16 -15.12
C ASP A 56 7.29 3.13 -15.41
N GLY A 57 6.90 2.36 -14.39
CA GLY A 57 5.68 1.57 -14.44
C GLY A 57 4.44 2.46 -14.46
N GLY A 58 3.39 2.03 -15.14
CA GLY A 58 2.10 2.71 -15.11
C GLY A 58 1.37 2.48 -13.79
N SER A 59 0.50 3.40 -13.40
CA SER A 59 -0.30 3.24 -12.18
C SER A 59 -1.41 2.22 -12.36
N GLY A 60 -1.80 1.53 -11.29
CA GLY A 60 -2.98 0.68 -11.26
C GLY A 60 -4.27 1.51 -11.32
N GLY A 61 -5.29 0.99 -11.99
CA GLY A 61 -6.61 1.59 -12.04
C GLY A 61 -7.35 1.47 -10.71
N SER A 62 -8.17 2.44 -10.39
CA SER A 62 -8.97 2.46 -9.17
C SER A 62 -10.38 1.95 -9.41
N THR A 63 -11.05 1.48 -8.36
CA THR A 63 -12.45 1.04 -8.45
C THR A 63 -13.35 1.76 -7.46
N LEU A 64 -14.56 2.07 -7.91
CA LEU A 64 -15.66 2.59 -7.09
C LEU A 64 -16.77 1.55 -6.87
N GLN A 65 -16.51 0.29 -7.21
CA GLN A 65 -17.47 -0.81 -7.08
C GLN A 65 -17.21 -1.62 -5.82
N GLY A 66 -18.26 -2.25 -5.30
CA GLY A 66 -18.17 -3.16 -4.15
C GLY A 66 -17.45 -4.46 -4.51
N PHE A 67 -16.80 -5.08 -3.53
CA PHE A 67 -16.08 -6.37 -3.66
C PHE A 67 -15.01 -6.40 -4.76
N SER A 68 -14.43 -5.25 -5.05
CA SER A 68 -13.50 -5.08 -6.18
C SER A 68 -12.20 -4.45 -5.71
N ASP A 69 -11.09 -5.00 -6.15
CA ASP A 69 -9.76 -4.55 -5.77
C ASP A 69 -9.24 -3.46 -6.71
N GLY A 70 -8.41 -2.57 -6.19
CA GLY A 70 -7.61 -1.67 -7.00
C GLY A 70 -6.60 -2.46 -7.84
N GLY A 71 -6.28 -1.98 -9.04
CA GLY A 71 -5.24 -2.58 -9.88
C GLY A 71 -3.84 -2.38 -9.30
N THR A 72 -2.93 -3.30 -9.58
CA THR A 72 -1.53 -3.16 -9.16
C THR A 72 -0.78 -2.16 -10.04
N GLY A 73 0.21 -1.49 -9.49
CA GLY A 73 1.15 -0.69 -10.27
C GLY A 73 2.06 -1.55 -11.14
N GLY A 74 2.46 -1.03 -12.31
CA GLY A 74 3.43 -1.66 -13.19
C GLY A 74 4.86 -1.51 -12.67
N ASN A 75 5.74 -2.41 -13.09
CA ASN A 75 7.15 -2.38 -12.71
C ASN A 75 7.96 -1.49 -13.65
N ALA A 76 9.02 -0.86 -13.13
CA ALA A 76 10.01 -0.20 -13.97
C ALA A 76 11.00 -1.20 -14.59
N GLY A 77 11.73 -0.77 -15.62
CA GLY A 77 12.80 -1.55 -16.22
C GLY A 77 14.14 -1.42 -15.48
N MET A 78 15.17 -0.93 -16.17
CA MET A 78 16.50 -0.72 -15.56
C MET A 78 16.55 0.60 -14.78
N PHE A 79 16.02 1.66 -15.36
CA PHE A 79 15.91 3.00 -14.77
C PHE A 79 14.46 3.45 -14.82
N GLY A 80 13.92 3.85 -13.68
CA GLY A 80 12.57 4.36 -13.53
C GLY A 80 11.92 3.91 -12.25
N ASP A 81 10.80 4.52 -11.88
CA ASP A 81 10.07 4.21 -10.66
C ASP A 81 8.93 3.22 -10.95
N GLY A 82 8.60 2.38 -9.98
CA GLY A 82 7.40 1.55 -10.03
C GLY A 82 6.12 2.39 -10.01
N GLY A 83 5.08 1.94 -10.70
CA GLY A 83 3.78 2.58 -10.69
C GLY A 83 3.06 2.38 -9.35
N ASN A 84 2.21 3.31 -8.96
CA ASN A 84 1.41 3.20 -7.75
C ASN A 84 0.24 2.22 -7.94
N GLY A 85 -0.16 1.55 -6.87
CA GLY A 85 -1.39 0.76 -6.84
C GLY A 85 -2.65 1.62 -6.87
N GLY A 86 -3.72 1.12 -7.48
CA GLY A 86 -5.02 1.76 -7.51
C GLY A 86 -5.76 1.61 -6.17
N PHE A 87 -6.63 2.56 -5.85
CA PHE A 87 -7.45 2.44 -4.64
C PHE A 87 -8.72 1.62 -4.89
N SER A 88 -9.25 0.99 -3.82
CA SER A 88 -10.59 0.43 -3.77
C SER A 88 -11.48 1.29 -2.88
N PHE A 89 -12.70 1.62 -3.32
CA PHE A 89 -13.61 2.44 -2.53
C PHE A 89 -14.50 1.60 -1.60
N PHE A 90 -15.01 0.43 -2.03
CA PHE A 90 -15.90 -0.42 -1.25
C PHE A 90 -15.43 -1.87 -1.18
N ASP A 91 -15.30 -2.42 0.03
CA ASP A 91 -15.13 -3.85 0.35
C ASP A 91 -13.99 -4.59 -0.39
N GLY A 92 -13.11 -3.88 -1.10
CA GLY A 92 -11.96 -4.46 -1.79
C GLY A 92 -10.64 -3.93 -1.25
N ASN A 93 -9.57 -4.58 -1.65
CA ASN A 93 -8.22 -4.19 -1.26
C ASN A 93 -7.68 -3.10 -2.18
N GLY A 94 -6.82 -2.25 -1.66
CA GLY A 94 -5.96 -1.42 -2.50
C GLY A 94 -5.00 -2.29 -3.32
N GLY A 95 -4.63 -1.86 -4.52
CA GLY A 95 -3.62 -2.54 -5.33
C GLY A 95 -2.21 -2.32 -4.81
N ASP A 96 -1.33 -3.27 -5.02
CA ASP A 96 0.07 -3.14 -4.62
C ASP A 96 0.82 -2.18 -5.56
N GLY A 97 1.83 -1.51 -5.02
CA GLY A 97 2.77 -0.70 -5.82
C GLY A 97 3.72 -1.59 -6.63
N GLY A 98 4.09 -1.11 -7.81
CA GLY A 98 5.07 -1.76 -8.68
C GLY A 98 6.50 -1.61 -8.18
N THR A 99 7.39 -2.49 -8.63
CA THR A 99 8.82 -2.43 -8.26
C THR A 99 9.57 -1.34 -9.02
N GLY A 100 10.51 -0.70 -8.35
CA GLY A 100 11.45 0.24 -8.96
C GLY A 100 12.46 -0.45 -9.89
N GLY A 101 13.21 0.35 -10.62
CA GLY A 101 14.17 -0.10 -11.63
C GLY A 101 15.28 -0.98 -11.06
N THR A 102 15.72 -1.94 -11.88
CA THR A 102 16.74 -2.92 -11.48
C THR A 102 18.14 -2.31 -11.26
N LEU A 103 18.36 -1.06 -11.64
CA LEU A 103 19.57 -0.30 -11.31
C LEU A 103 19.24 0.91 -10.44
N ILE A 104 18.36 1.77 -10.88
CA ILE A 104 17.93 2.97 -10.15
C ILE A 104 16.43 3.15 -10.30
N GLY A 105 15.72 3.28 -9.18
CA GLY A 105 14.30 3.60 -9.14
C GLY A 105 13.65 3.26 -7.82
N ASN A 106 12.66 4.04 -7.47
CA ASN A 106 11.86 3.83 -6.27
C ASN A 106 10.74 2.81 -6.55
N GLY A 107 10.32 2.09 -5.52
CA GLY A 107 9.06 1.35 -5.57
C GLY A 107 7.85 2.29 -5.60
N GLY A 108 6.76 1.89 -6.23
CA GLY A 108 5.50 2.61 -6.22
C GLY A 108 4.75 2.44 -4.89
N ASP A 109 3.90 3.38 -4.54
CA ASP A 109 3.09 3.28 -3.31
C ASP A 109 1.93 2.29 -3.50
N GLY A 110 1.54 1.63 -2.42
CA GLY A 110 0.33 0.81 -2.37
C GLY A 110 -0.93 1.67 -2.36
N GLY A 111 -1.99 1.17 -2.99
CA GLY A 111 -3.30 1.81 -3.02
C GLY A 111 -4.04 1.68 -1.69
N ASN A 112 -4.89 2.64 -1.37
CA ASN A 112 -5.72 2.60 -0.18
C ASN A 112 -6.99 1.76 -0.41
N SER A 113 -7.47 1.13 0.66
CA SER A 113 -8.86 0.71 0.76
C SER A 113 -9.61 1.75 1.58
N VAL A 114 -10.74 2.25 1.11
CA VAL A 114 -11.36 3.45 1.70
C VAL A 114 -12.47 3.10 2.68
N GLN A 115 -13.43 2.28 2.27
CA GLN A 115 -14.62 2.02 3.06
C GLN A 115 -15.14 0.60 2.85
N THR A 116 -15.80 0.03 3.88
CA THR A 116 -16.52 -1.23 3.74
C THR A 116 -18.01 -1.00 3.94
N ASP A 117 -18.84 -1.64 3.10
CA ASP A 117 -20.30 -1.69 3.30
C ASP A 117 -20.73 -2.78 4.27
N GLY A 118 -19.75 -3.46 4.88
CA GLY A 118 -20.02 -4.34 6.02
C GLY A 118 -20.01 -5.83 5.73
N PHE A 119 -19.51 -6.27 4.59
CA PHE A 119 -19.35 -7.70 4.30
C PHE A 119 -17.91 -8.16 4.39
N LEU A 120 -16.96 -7.38 3.87
CA LEU A 120 -15.54 -7.69 3.90
C LEU A 120 -14.73 -6.50 4.45
N ARG A 121 -13.53 -6.79 4.93
CA ARG A 121 -12.56 -5.78 5.32
C ARG A 121 -11.58 -5.61 4.18
N GLY A 122 -11.52 -4.41 3.60
CA GLY A 122 -10.53 -4.08 2.60
C GLY A 122 -9.20 -3.69 3.22
N HIS A 123 -8.12 -4.27 2.75
CA HIS A 123 -6.77 -3.97 3.21
C HIS A 123 -6.09 -2.97 2.28
N GLY A 124 -5.19 -2.17 2.81
CA GLY A 124 -4.30 -1.36 1.97
C GLY A 124 -3.35 -2.25 1.17
N GLY A 125 -3.01 -1.86 -0.05
CA GLY A 125 -1.99 -2.52 -0.86
C GLY A 125 -0.59 -2.32 -0.31
N ASP A 126 0.30 -3.25 -0.54
CA ASP A 126 1.70 -3.14 -0.14
C ASP A 126 2.45 -2.15 -1.04
N GLY A 127 3.41 -1.43 -0.48
CA GLY A 127 4.34 -0.61 -1.25
C GLY A 127 5.32 -1.47 -2.05
N GLY A 128 5.64 -1.06 -3.27
CA GLY A 128 6.61 -1.71 -4.13
C GLY A 128 8.03 -1.61 -3.60
N ASN A 129 8.85 -2.61 -3.87
CA ASN A 129 10.25 -2.60 -3.49
C ASN A 129 11.11 -1.82 -4.51
N ALA A 130 12.13 -1.13 -4.03
CA ALA A 130 13.25 -0.74 -4.88
C ALA A 130 14.22 -1.94 -5.01
N VAL A 131 14.26 -2.55 -6.17
CA VAL A 131 15.04 -3.79 -6.37
C VAL A 131 16.46 -3.57 -6.87
N GLY A 132 16.81 -2.32 -7.23
CA GLY A 132 18.10 -1.95 -7.81
C GLY A 132 19.18 -1.62 -6.78
N LEU A 133 20.13 -0.79 -7.22
CA LEU A 133 21.22 -0.30 -6.36
C LEU A 133 20.82 0.95 -5.58
N ILE A 134 20.01 1.82 -6.18
CA ILE A 134 19.60 3.10 -5.59
C ILE A 134 18.09 3.29 -5.77
N GLY A 135 17.38 3.54 -4.68
CA GLY A 135 15.96 3.81 -4.68
C GLY A 135 15.31 3.52 -3.33
N ASN A 136 14.21 4.17 -3.05
CA ASN A 136 13.45 3.97 -1.83
C ASN A 136 12.29 3.00 -2.09
N GLY A 137 11.90 2.23 -1.10
CA GLY A 137 10.66 1.47 -1.13
C GLY A 137 9.44 2.38 -1.11
N GLY A 138 8.36 1.98 -1.76
CA GLY A 138 7.07 2.67 -1.74
C GLY A 138 6.37 2.53 -0.39
N ALA A 139 5.49 3.45 -0.05
CA ALA A 139 4.68 3.35 1.16
C ALA A 139 3.53 2.33 0.99
N GLY A 140 3.13 1.68 2.07
CA GLY A 140 1.91 0.86 2.10
C GLY A 140 0.64 1.71 2.13
N GLY A 141 -0.43 1.24 1.52
CA GLY A 141 -1.74 1.88 1.50
C GLY A 141 -2.49 1.74 2.83
N ALA A 142 -3.41 2.63 3.11
CA ALA A 142 -4.25 2.54 4.31
C ALA A 142 -5.35 1.48 4.15
N GLY A 143 -5.69 0.82 5.26
CA GLY A 143 -6.82 -0.10 5.35
C GLY A 143 -8.17 0.63 5.43
N SER A 144 -9.24 -0.06 5.03
CA SER A 144 -10.59 0.51 4.98
C SER A 144 -11.16 0.79 6.36
N ALA A 145 -11.99 1.83 6.44
CA ALA A 145 -12.85 2.06 7.60
C ALA A 145 -13.98 1.02 7.65
N GLY A 146 -14.13 0.33 8.78
CA GLY A 146 -15.24 -0.61 9.00
C GLY A 146 -16.54 0.13 9.29
N THR A 147 -17.52 0.08 8.40
CA THR A 147 -18.78 0.82 8.53
C THR A 147 -20.00 -0.07 8.75
N GLY A 148 -19.84 -1.38 8.69
CA GLY A 148 -20.95 -2.31 8.60
C GLY A 148 -21.23 -3.13 9.84
N VAL A 149 -22.46 -3.64 9.91
CA VAL A 149 -22.96 -4.52 10.96
C VAL A 149 -22.33 -5.92 10.90
N PHE A 150 -21.95 -6.37 9.70
CA PHE A 150 -21.42 -7.73 9.47
C PHE A 150 -19.88 -7.81 9.53
N ALA A 151 -19.17 -6.73 9.18
CA ALA A 151 -17.71 -6.63 9.32
C ALA A 151 -17.34 -5.29 9.99
N PRO A 152 -17.64 -5.13 11.29
CA PRO A 152 -17.48 -3.86 11.98
C PRO A 152 -16.03 -3.43 12.19
N GLY A 153 -15.05 -4.31 11.91
CA GLY A 153 -13.62 -3.98 12.10
C GLY A 153 -13.03 -3.24 10.92
N GLY A 154 -12.02 -2.42 11.20
CA GLY A 154 -11.21 -1.79 10.15
C GLY A 154 -10.29 -2.79 9.42
N GLY A 155 -9.95 -2.50 8.17
CA GLY A 155 -8.95 -3.24 7.40
C GLY A 155 -7.52 -2.96 7.86
N SER A 156 -6.59 -3.85 7.61
CA SER A 156 -5.16 -3.60 7.90
C SER A 156 -4.54 -2.66 6.87
N GLY A 157 -3.56 -1.88 7.30
CA GLY A 157 -2.68 -1.17 6.38
C GLY A 157 -1.74 -2.13 5.65
N GLY A 158 -1.34 -1.77 4.44
CA GLY A 158 -0.31 -2.47 3.67
C GLY A 158 1.09 -2.22 4.21
N ASN A 159 2.00 -3.12 3.95
CA ASN A 159 3.40 -2.96 4.36
C ASN A 159 4.12 -1.96 3.44
N GLY A 160 5.13 -1.28 3.97
CA GLY A 160 6.05 -0.50 3.17
C GLY A 160 7.01 -1.40 2.39
N GLY A 161 7.35 -1.00 1.18
CA GLY A 161 8.35 -1.67 0.35
C GLY A 161 9.77 -1.50 0.86
N ASN A 162 10.65 -2.40 0.49
CA ASN A 162 12.05 -2.34 0.88
C ASN A 162 12.84 -1.36 0.00
N GLY A 163 13.81 -0.67 0.60
CA GLY A 163 14.80 0.14 -0.12
C GLY A 163 15.76 -0.73 -0.95
N ALA A 164 16.39 -0.09 -1.93
CA ALA A 164 17.35 -0.71 -2.81
C ALA A 164 18.60 -1.21 -2.08
N LEU A 165 19.34 -2.10 -2.75
CA LEU A 165 20.44 -2.83 -2.12
C LEU A 165 21.52 -1.95 -1.51
N LEU A 166 21.96 -0.88 -2.23
CA LEU A 166 23.08 -0.04 -1.81
C LEU A 166 22.62 1.21 -1.06
N VAL A 167 21.78 2.01 -1.68
CA VAL A 167 21.28 3.26 -1.09
C VAL A 167 19.77 3.34 -1.26
N GLY A 168 19.05 3.31 -0.15
CA GLY A 168 17.61 3.46 -0.17
C GLY A 168 16.99 3.30 1.19
N ASN A 169 15.95 4.08 1.43
CA ASN A 169 15.14 3.95 2.63
C ASN A 169 14.02 2.92 2.41
N GLY A 170 13.63 2.24 3.46
CA GLY A 170 12.39 1.48 3.46
C GLY A 170 11.18 2.41 3.40
N GLY A 171 10.11 1.97 2.72
CA GLY A 171 8.83 2.68 2.72
C GLY A 171 8.10 2.57 4.05
N ALA A 172 7.27 3.53 4.38
CA ALA A 172 6.43 3.46 5.58
C ALA A 172 5.29 2.44 5.42
N GLY A 173 4.89 1.79 6.49
CA GLY A 173 3.68 0.97 6.53
C GLY A 173 2.43 1.86 6.51
N GLY A 174 1.35 1.38 5.88
CA GLY A 174 0.05 2.04 5.85
C GLY A 174 -0.67 1.96 7.19
N SER A 175 -1.54 2.91 7.47
CA SER A 175 -2.37 2.87 8.68
C SER A 175 -3.48 1.83 8.58
N GLY A 176 -3.82 1.20 9.71
CA GLY A 176 -5.03 0.41 9.84
C GLY A 176 -6.28 1.30 9.77
N GLY A 177 -7.35 0.75 9.23
CA GLY A 177 -8.63 1.46 9.15
C GLY A 177 -9.34 1.52 10.50
N PRO A 178 -10.04 2.63 10.81
CA PRO A 178 -10.83 2.74 12.02
C PRO A 178 -12.11 1.91 11.94
N THR A 179 -12.64 1.52 13.08
CA THR A 179 -14.03 1.07 13.17
C THR A 179 -14.94 2.30 13.23
N GLN A 180 -15.85 2.43 12.29
CA GLN A 180 -16.86 3.47 12.35
C GLN A 180 -18.12 2.91 13.03
N ILE A 181 -18.61 3.61 14.04
CA ILE A 181 -19.87 3.29 14.71
C ILE A 181 -21.00 3.75 13.79
N PRO A 182 -21.89 2.85 13.31
CA PRO A 182 -23.11 3.30 12.67
C PRO A 182 -23.90 4.19 13.65
N SER A 183 -24.50 5.26 13.18
CA SER A 183 -25.24 6.24 13.98
C SER A 183 -26.51 5.71 14.66
N VAL A 184 -26.66 4.41 14.82
CA VAL A 184 -27.78 3.73 15.51
C VAL A 184 -27.25 3.10 16.78
N ALA A 185 -27.94 3.29 17.88
CA ALA A 185 -27.64 2.92 19.26
C ALA A 185 -27.42 1.42 19.52
N VAL A 186 -26.62 0.74 18.74
CA VAL A 186 -26.18 -0.62 19.00
C VAL A 186 -24.64 -0.57 19.17
N PRO A 187 -24.08 -1.09 20.27
CA PRO A 187 -22.65 -1.19 20.43
C PRO A 187 -22.09 -2.04 19.29
N VAL A 188 -21.36 -1.41 18.36
CA VAL A 188 -20.68 -2.14 17.30
C VAL A 188 -19.31 -2.52 17.83
N THR A 189 -19.16 -3.78 18.20
CA THR A 189 -17.90 -4.36 18.65
C THR A 189 -17.04 -4.71 17.44
N GLY A 190 -16.23 -3.75 16.96
CA GLY A 190 -15.29 -3.99 15.88
C GLY A 190 -13.84 -3.80 16.32
N ALA A 191 -12.94 -4.68 15.87
CA ALA A 191 -11.52 -4.49 16.07
C ALA A 191 -11.00 -3.37 15.17
N GLY A 192 -10.13 -2.51 15.68
CA GLY A 192 -9.35 -1.60 14.86
C GLY A 192 -8.44 -2.38 13.89
N GLY A 193 -8.25 -1.89 12.68
CA GLY A 193 -7.31 -2.48 11.73
C GLY A 193 -5.86 -2.42 12.24
N THR A 194 -5.05 -3.40 11.89
CA THR A 194 -3.62 -3.36 12.23
C THR A 194 -2.87 -2.41 11.31
N GLY A 195 -1.88 -1.71 11.84
CA GLY A 195 -0.93 -0.94 11.01
C GLY A 195 -0.02 -1.88 10.20
N GLY A 196 0.33 -1.50 8.99
CA GLY A 196 1.32 -2.20 8.17
C GLY A 196 2.75 -2.00 8.69
N ASN A 197 3.62 -2.95 8.44
CA ASN A 197 5.03 -2.83 8.84
C ASN A 197 5.78 -1.87 7.91
N GLY A 198 6.79 -1.18 8.43
CA GLY A 198 7.73 -0.43 7.63
C GLY A 198 8.69 -1.36 6.86
N GLY A 199 9.10 -0.94 5.66
CA GLY A 199 10.07 -1.65 4.85
C GLY A 199 11.51 -1.51 5.37
N THR A 200 12.37 -2.45 5.00
CA THR A 200 13.79 -2.43 5.37
C THR A 200 14.58 -1.49 4.47
N ALA A 201 15.64 -0.89 5.01
CA ALA A 201 16.56 -0.09 4.21
C ALA A 201 17.57 -0.96 3.45
N GLY A 202 18.24 -0.34 2.46
CA GLY A 202 19.46 -0.86 1.87
C GLY A 202 20.66 -0.78 2.80
N LEU A 203 21.86 -0.94 2.22
CA LEU A 203 23.11 -0.85 3.00
C LEU A 203 23.25 0.53 3.66
N ILE A 204 22.86 1.59 2.95
CA ILE A 204 22.81 2.98 3.44
C ILE A 204 21.36 3.47 3.28
N GLY A 205 20.72 3.78 4.39
CA GLY A 205 19.33 4.30 4.43
C GLY A 205 18.63 3.96 5.72
N ASN A 206 17.52 4.62 5.96
CA ASN A 206 16.71 4.42 7.15
C ASN A 206 15.60 3.37 6.90
N GLY A 207 15.31 2.57 7.90
CA GLY A 207 14.11 1.73 7.89
C GLY A 207 12.84 2.57 7.81
N GLY A 208 11.79 2.06 7.17
CA GLY A 208 10.49 2.72 7.13
C GLY A 208 9.77 2.62 8.47
N ASN A 209 8.97 3.61 8.81
CA ASN A 209 8.14 3.56 10.02
C ASN A 209 6.98 2.58 9.86
N GLY A 210 6.58 1.94 10.95
CA GLY A 210 5.36 1.15 11.01
C GLY A 210 4.12 2.05 10.95
N GLY A 211 3.04 1.56 10.35
CA GLY A 211 1.75 2.26 10.29
C GLY A 211 1.02 2.26 11.63
N ALA A 212 0.24 3.29 11.89
CA ALA A 212 -0.63 3.35 13.06
C ALA A 212 -1.75 2.31 13.00
N ALA A 213 -2.18 1.82 14.15
CA ALA A 213 -3.42 1.05 14.25
C ALA A 213 -4.65 1.91 13.91
N GLY A 214 -5.69 1.26 13.42
CA GLY A 214 -7.01 1.88 13.30
C GLY A 214 -7.70 1.95 14.67
N VAL A 215 -8.49 3.00 14.87
CA VAL A 215 -9.28 3.17 16.12
C VAL A 215 -10.36 2.10 16.20
N SER A 216 -10.40 1.36 17.30
CA SER A 216 -11.47 0.40 17.61
C SER A 216 -12.69 1.11 18.23
N GLY A 217 -13.88 0.51 18.04
CA GLY A 217 -15.06 0.87 18.84
C GLY A 217 -14.95 0.26 20.25
N ASP A 218 -15.94 -0.57 20.59
CA ASP A 218 -15.95 -1.36 21.85
C ASP A 218 -15.23 -2.71 21.69
N GLY A 219 -14.52 -2.93 20.62
CA GLY A 219 -13.87 -4.21 20.26
C GLY A 219 -12.41 -4.32 20.68
N THR A 220 -11.74 -5.33 20.12
CA THR A 220 -10.31 -5.52 20.35
C THR A 220 -9.50 -4.38 19.75
N PRO A 221 -8.60 -3.74 20.55
CA PRO A 221 -7.75 -2.69 20.02
C PRO A 221 -6.89 -3.14 18.85
N GLY A 222 -6.69 -2.26 17.87
CA GLY A 222 -5.77 -2.48 16.78
C GLY A 222 -4.32 -2.44 17.24
N THR A 223 -3.45 -3.14 16.53
CA THR A 223 -2.00 -3.13 16.81
C THR A 223 -1.25 -2.26 15.81
N GLY A 224 -0.27 -1.50 16.27
CA GLY A 224 0.63 -0.75 15.40
C GLY A 224 1.56 -1.68 14.60
N GLY A 225 1.95 -1.25 13.41
CA GLY A 225 2.95 -1.95 12.60
C GLY A 225 4.37 -1.78 13.12
N ASN A 226 5.23 -2.73 12.88
CA ASN A 226 6.63 -2.65 13.27
C ASN A 226 7.41 -1.71 12.35
N GLY A 227 8.41 -1.01 12.89
CA GLY A 227 9.38 -0.28 12.09
C GLY A 227 10.35 -1.22 11.36
N GLY A 228 10.76 -0.82 10.16
CA GLY A 228 11.79 -1.52 9.38
C GLY A 228 13.21 -1.28 9.93
N TYR A 229 14.11 -2.17 9.64
CA TYR A 229 15.50 -2.05 10.09
C TYR A 229 16.41 -1.42 9.02
N ALA A 230 17.46 -0.73 9.47
CA ALA A 230 18.58 -0.32 8.65
C ALA A 230 19.69 -1.40 8.69
N GLN A 231 20.50 -1.49 7.61
CA GLN A 231 21.50 -2.56 7.55
C GLN A 231 22.87 -2.11 8.09
N LEU A 232 23.54 -1.16 7.44
CA LEU A 232 24.89 -0.73 7.82
C LEU A 232 24.91 0.69 8.39
N ILE A 233 24.37 1.64 7.64
CA ILE A 233 24.30 3.05 8.02
C ILE A 233 22.87 3.56 7.84
N GLY A 234 22.27 4.03 8.92
CA GLY A 234 20.95 4.63 8.96
C GLY A 234 20.18 4.23 10.21
N ASP A 235 19.10 4.93 10.48
CA ASP A 235 18.26 4.67 11.64
C ASP A 235 17.21 3.60 11.34
N GLY A 236 16.87 2.79 12.34
CA GLY A 236 15.70 1.94 12.29
C GLY A 236 14.42 2.78 12.28
N GLY A 237 13.39 2.32 11.59
CA GLY A 237 12.08 2.97 11.58
C GLY A 237 11.38 2.84 12.94
N ASP A 238 10.56 3.83 13.28
CA ASP A 238 9.73 3.77 14.48
C ASP A 238 8.59 2.76 14.31
N GLY A 239 8.18 2.11 15.39
CA GLY A 239 6.95 1.33 15.42
C GLY A 239 5.72 2.25 15.36
N GLY A 240 4.67 1.81 14.69
CA GLY A 240 3.40 2.53 14.65
C GLY A 240 2.68 2.47 16.01
N PRO A 241 1.94 3.51 16.41
CA PRO A 241 1.16 3.48 17.62
C PRO A 241 0.03 2.45 17.54
N GLY A 242 -0.24 1.80 18.68
CA GLY A 242 -1.44 0.98 18.87
C GLY A 242 -2.67 1.86 19.06
N ASP A 243 -3.86 1.25 19.02
CA ASP A 243 -5.10 1.90 19.45
C ASP A 243 -5.28 1.80 20.98
N SER A 244 -6.16 2.58 21.55
CA SER A 244 -6.55 2.72 22.97
C SER A 244 -6.34 1.44 23.82
N GLY A 245 -5.10 1.19 24.25
CA GLY A 245 -4.71 -0.01 25.02
C GLY A 245 -4.25 -1.20 24.16
N GLY A 246 -4.21 -1.06 22.83
CA GLY A 246 -3.57 -2.03 21.93
C GLY A 246 -2.05 -1.86 21.91
N PRO A 247 -1.30 -2.92 21.61
CA PRO A 247 0.15 -2.82 21.55
C PRO A 247 0.59 -1.98 20.35
N GLY A 248 1.53 -1.07 20.57
CA GLY A 248 2.27 -0.44 19.50
C GLY A 248 3.23 -1.43 18.83
N GLY A 249 3.65 -1.11 17.61
CA GLY A 249 4.67 -1.86 16.90
C GLY A 249 6.05 -1.70 17.54
N SER A 250 6.94 -2.66 17.36
CA SER A 250 8.34 -2.52 17.76
C SER A 250 9.08 -1.55 16.84
N GLY A 251 10.02 -0.80 17.39
CA GLY A 251 10.97 -0.06 16.54
C GLY A 251 11.93 -1.02 15.83
N GLY A 252 12.35 -0.63 14.64
CA GLY A 252 13.38 -1.32 13.87
C GLY A 252 14.78 -1.12 14.41
N THR A 253 15.70 -2.01 14.11
CA THR A 253 17.12 -1.85 14.53
C THR A 253 17.84 -0.87 13.60
N GLY A 254 18.69 -0.03 14.19
CA GLY A 254 19.59 0.83 13.44
C GLY A 254 20.76 0.06 12.82
N GLY A 255 21.44 0.73 11.91
CA GLY A 255 22.57 0.18 11.16
C GLY A 255 23.75 -0.23 12.05
N THR A 256 24.40 -1.31 11.67
CA THR A 256 25.47 -1.92 12.48
C THR A 256 26.72 -1.05 12.60
N LEU A 257 26.99 -0.14 11.65
CA LEU A 257 28.11 0.80 11.70
C LEU A 257 27.70 2.14 12.32
N ALA A 258 26.56 2.66 11.91
CA ALA A 258 26.04 3.93 12.42
C ALA A 258 24.52 3.99 12.25
N GLY A 259 23.82 4.34 13.32
CA GLY A 259 22.38 4.51 13.36
C GLY A 259 21.79 4.22 14.72
N GLN A 260 20.60 4.72 14.94
CA GLN A 260 19.83 4.50 16.17
C GLN A 260 18.70 3.52 15.90
N ASN A 261 18.30 2.77 16.91
CA ASN A 261 17.08 1.97 16.84
C ASN A 261 15.87 2.90 16.80
N GLY A 262 14.85 2.52 16.04
CA GLY A 262 13.56 3.19 16.08
C GLY A 262 12.89 3.03 17.45
N SER A 263 12.05 3.98 17.80
CA SER A 263 11.25 3.92 19.01
C SER A 263 10.09 2.92 18.85
N PRO A 264 9.70 2.20 19.91
CA PRO A 264 8.45 1.45 19.85
C PRO A 264 7.26 2.39 19.75
N GLY A 265 6.17 1.94 19.11
CA GLY A 265 4.90 2.66 19.12
C GLY A 265 4.29 2.71 20.51
N GLY A 266 3.58 3.80 20.79
CA GLY A 266 2.85 4.00 22.03
C GLY A 266 1.51 3.28 22.04
#